data_4cfbdd3f023cbc9e2b1434124eba70e9
#
_entry.id   4cfbdd3f023cbc9e2b1434124eba70e9
#
_cell.length_a   1.000
_cell.length_b   1.000
_cell.length_c   1.000
_cell.angle_alpha   90.00
_cell.angle_beta   90.00
_cell.angle_gamma   90.00
#
_symmetry.space_group_name_H-M   'P 1'
#
loop_
_entity.id
_entity.type
_entity.pdbx_description
1 polymer ?
#
loop_
_entity_poly.entity_id
_entity_poly.type
_entity_poly.pdbx_seq_one_letter_code
_entity_poly.pdbx_strand_id
1 'polypeptide(L)'
;MIAIFYLVLQILKIYSYIVIANVVISWLVSFNVLNTQNRFVYSILEFTYRLTEPFLNRIRRFIPNLGAFDISPIILLLLIWFIEMCMKLYVAPIIFN
;
A
#
# COMPACT_ATOMS: atom_id res chain seq x y z
N MET A 1 19.35 11.72 13.11
CA MET A 1 17.94 12.11 13.03
C MET A 1 17.49 12.38 11.61
N ILE A 2 18.20 13.24 10.88
CA ILE A 2 17.83 13.57 9.49
C ILE A 2 17.83 12.30 8.62
N ALA A 3 18.84 11.46 8.75
CA ALA A 3 18.94 10.24 7.96
C ALA A 3 17.77 9.28 8.26
N ILE A 4 17.37 9.17 9.53
CA ILE A 4 16.26 8.31 9.93
C ILE A 4 14.94 8.85 9.34
N PHE A 5 14.77 10.17 9.35
CA PHE A 5 13.59 10.81 8.77
C PHE A 5 13.44 10.45 7.29
N TYR A 6 14.51 10.62 6.52
CA TYR A 6 14.47 10.28 5.10
C TYR A 6 14.30 8.78 4.87
N LEU A 7 14.89 7.95 5.73
CA LEU A 7 14.75 6.51 5.63
C LEU A 7 13.29 6.10 5.82
N VAL A 8 12.62 6.65 6.84
CA VAL A 8 11.21 6.32 7.08
C VAL A 8 10.34 6.77 5.92
N LEU A 9 10.57 7.97 5.38
CA LEU A 9 9.83 8.44 4.21
C LEU A 9 10.03 7.51 3.02
N GLN A 10 11.26 7.05 2.80
CA GLN A 10 11.56 6.17 1.69
C GLN A 10 10.90 4.81 1.86
N ILE A 11 10.88 4.27 3.07
CA ILE A 11 10.20 3.02 3.35
C ILE A 11 8.70 3.15 3.07
N LEU A 12 8.08 4.24 3.51
CA LEU A 12 6.66 4.48 3.24
C LEU A 12 6.39 4.58 1.74
N LYS A 13 7.26 5.24 1.01
CA LYS A 13 7.11 5.37 -0.44
C LYS A 13 7.21 4.02 -1.14
N ILE A 14 8.20 3.21 -0.76
CA ILE A 14 8.38 1.87 -1.33
C ILE A 14 7.16 1.01 -1.00
N TYR A 15 6.67 1.08 0.23
CA TYR A 15 5.50 0.32 0.64
C TYR A 15 4.26 0.72 -0.17
N SER A 16 4.07 2.01 -0.43
CA SER A 16 2.95 2.45 -1.25
C SER A 16 3.03 1.92 -2.67
N TYR A 17 4.23 1.83 -3.25
CA TYR A 17 4.40 1.22 -4.57
C TYR A 17 4.03 -0.26 -4.56
N ILE A 18 4.37 -0.98 -3.49
CA ILE A 18 4.01 -2.39 -3.34
C ILE A 18 2.49 -2.54 -3.28
N VAL A 19 1.81 -1.68 -2.53
CA VAL A 19 0.35 -1.69 -2.45
C VAL A 19 -0.28 -1.42 -3.82
N ILE A 20 0.22 -0.43 -4.54
CA ILE A 20 -0.27 -0.11 -5.87
C ILE A 20 -0.08 -1.29 -6.82
N ALA A 21 1.08 -1.93 -6.78
CA ALA A 21 1.35 -3.10 -7.63
C ALA A 21 0.35 -4.22 -7.34
N ASN A 22 0.08 -4.50 -6.07
CA ASN A 22 -0.87 -5.53 -5.69
C ASN A 22 -2.27 -5.21 -6.22
N VAL A 23 -2.72 -3.96 -6.06
CA VAL A 23 -4.04 -3.53 -6.52
C VAL A 23 -4.16 -3.67 -8.03
N VAL A 24 -3.17 -3.17 -8.77
CA VAL A 24 -3.21 -3.19 -10.23
C VAL A 24 -3.23 -4.62 -10.73
N ILE A 25 -2.37 -5.49 -10.20
CA ILE A 25 -2.33 -6.89 -10.61
C ILE A 25 -3.64 -7.59 -10.27
N SER A 26 -4.20 -7.33 -9.08
CA SER A 26 -5.46 -7.92 -8.67
C SER A 26 -6.61 -7.54 -9.60
N TRP A 27 -6.65 -6.27 -10.01
CA TRP A 27 -7.68 -5.81 -10.95
C TRP A 27 -7.50 -6.44 -12.33
N LEU A 28 -6.25 -6.54 -12.82
CA LEU A 28 -5.98 -7.15 -14.11
C LEU A 28 -6.36 -8.63 -14.12
N VAL A 29 -6.15 -9.34 -13.02
CA VAL A 29 -6.58 -10.72 -12.87
C VAL A 29 -8.12 -10.80 -12.88
N SER A 30 -8.78 -9.90 -12.14
CA SER A 30 -10.24 -9.87 -12.05
C SER A 30 -10.88 -9.58 -13.39
N PHE A 31 -10.26 -8.78 -14.23
CA PHE A 31 -10.77 -8.45 -15.56
C PHE A 31 -10.31 -9.43 -16.65
N ASN A 32 -9.67 -10.54 -16.25
CA ASN A 32 -9.14 -11.57 -17.15
C ASN A 32 -8.09 -11.06 -18.15
N VAL A 33 -7.40 -9.95 -17.80
CA VAL A 33 -6.27 -9.47 -18.59
C VAL A 33 -5.03 -10.29 -18.28
N LEU A 34 -4.84 -10.64 -17.00
CA LEU A 34 -3.74 -11.48 -16.56
C LEU A 34 -4.28 -12.80 -16.03
N ASN A 35 -3.49 -13.87 -16.17
CA ASN A 35 -3.86 -15.20 -15.75
C ASN A 35 -3.00 -15.62 -14.54
N THR A 36 -3.66 -16.02 -13.44
CA THR A 36 -2.98 -16.50 -12.24
C THR A 36 -2.27 -17.84 -12.47
N GLN A 37 -2.58 -18.56 -13.53
CA GLN A 37 -1.84 -19.77 -13.91
C GLN A 37 -0.42 -19.46 -14.36
N ASN A 38 -0.15 -18.21 -14.79
CA ASN A 38 1.19 -17.77 -15.05
C ASN A 38 1.95 -17.67 -13.72
N ARG A 39 3.04 -18.45 -13.61
CA ARG A 39 3.80 -18.53 -12.36
C ARG A 39 4.36 -17.18 -11.95
N PHE A 40 4.81 -16.37 -12.91
CA PHE A 40 5.37 -15.05 -12.62
C PHE A 40 4.31 -14.12 -12.04
N VAL A 41 3.13 -14.06 -12.66
CA VAL A 41 2.01 -13.23 -12.19
C VAL A 41 1.59 -13.66 -10.79
N TYR A 42 1.43 -14.97 -10.58
CA TYR A 42 1.04 -15.50 -9.28
C TYR A 42 2.07 -15.16 -8.20
N SER A 43 3.35 -15.29 -8.52
CA SER A 43 4.41 -15.02 -7.55
C SER A 43 4.41 -13.56 -7.11
N ILE A 44 4.25 -12.63 -8.04
CA ILE A 44 4.19 -11.20 -7.71
C ILE A 44 2.95 -10.91 -6.88
N LEU A 45 1.81 -11.45 -7.27
CA LEU A 45 0.54 -11.24 -6.57
C LEU A 45 0.63 -11.76 -5.13
N GLU A 46 1.16 -12.96 -4.96
CA GLU A 46 1.30 -13.56 -3.62
C GLU A 46 2.29 -12.79 -2.76
N PHE A 47 3.43 -12.39 -3.34
CA PHE A 47 4.44 -11.62 -2.61
C PHE A 47 3.88 -10.30 -2.11
N THR A 48 3.24 -9.52 -2.99
CA THR A 48 2.66 -8.24 -2.61
C THR A 48 1.50 -8.43 -1.63
N TYR A 49 0.71 -9.49 -1.81
CA TYR A 49 -0.39 -9.82 -0.92
C TYR A 49 0.11 -10.05 0.52
N ARG A 50 1.17 -10.83 0.68
CA ARG A 50 1.71 -11.13 2.00
C ARG A 50 2.22 -9.89 2.72
N LEU A 51 2.72 -8.91 1.98
CA LEU A 51 3.23 -7.67 2.57
C LEU A 51 2.11 -6.69 2.92
N THR A 52 1.00 -6.73 2.20
CA THR A 52 -0.08 -5.74 2.36
C THR A 52 -1.26 -6.26 3.18
N GLU A 53 -1.51 -7.56 3.18
CA GLU A 53 -2.72 -8.13 3.79
C GLU A 53 -2.86 -7.87 5.28
N PRO A 54 -1.80 -7.92 6.11
CA PRO A 54 -1.96 -7.64 7.53
C PRO A 54 -2.61 -6.29 7.81
N PHE A 55 -2.26 -5.28 7.02
CA PHE A 55 -2.81 -3.94 7.16
C PHE A 55 -4.17 -3.82 6.51
N LEU A 56 -4.34 -4.41 5.32
CA LEU A 56 -5.60 -4.39 4.61
C LEU A 56 -6.70 -5.11 5.39
N ASN A 57 -6.35 -6.21 6.05
CA ASN A 57 -7.30 -6.97 6.83
C ASN A 57 -7.86 -6.16 7.99
N ARG A 58 -7.01 -5.37 8.63
CA ARG A 58 -7.44 -4.48 9.71
C ARG A 58 -8.36 -3.39 9.20
N ILE A 59 -8.05 -2.83 8.03
CA ILE A 59 -8.88 -1.78 7.43
C ILE A 59 -10.24 -2.35 7.05
N ARG A 60 -10.29 -3.57 6.53
CA ARG A 60 -11.55 -4.20 6.13
C ARG A 60 -12.50 -4.44 7.29
N ARG A 61 -11.99 -4.52 8.52
CA ARG A 61 -12.83 -4.67 9.70
C ARG A 61 -13.67 -3.43 9.98
N PHE A 62 -13.20 -2.27 9.57
CA PHE A 62 -13.87 -0.99 9.82
C PHE A 62 -14.70 -0.52 8.65
N ILE A 63 -14.57 -1.14 7.49
CA ILE A 63 -15.23 -0.70 6.27
C ILE A 63 -16.30 -1.72 5.87
N PRO A 64 -17.53 -1.24 5.55
CA PRO A 64 -18.57 -2.15 5.07
C PRO A 64 -18.18 -2.74 3.71
N ASN A 65 -18.66 -3.95 3.47
CA ASN A 65 -18.44 -4.61 2.20
C ASN A 65 -19.23 -3.89 1.10
N LEU A 66 -18.53 -3.33 0.13
CA LEU A 66 -19.13 -2.58 -0.97
C LEU A 66 -19.24 -3.42 -2.25
N GLY A 67 -19.34 -4.74 -2.11
CA GLY A 67 -19.54 -5.64 -3.25
C GLY A 67 -18.22 -6.01 -3.93
N ALA A 68 -18.20 -5.94 -5.26
CA ALA A 68 -17.09 -6.45 -6.07
C ALA A 68 -15.81 -5.59 -5.95
N PHE A 69 -15.93 -4.34 -5.53
CA PHE A 69 -14.78 -3.45 -5.44
C PHE A 69 -14.31 -3.35 -4.00
N ASP A 70 -13.02 -3.63 -3.81
CA ASP A 70 -12.36 -3.49 -2.52
C ASP A 70 -11.69 -2.13 -2.47
N ILE A 71 -12.17 -1.24 -1.58
CA ILE A 71 -11.60 0.09 -1.42
C ILE A 71 -10.53 0.14 -0.33
N SER A 72 -10.28 -0.98 0.35
CA SER A 72 -9.29 -1.02 1.43
C SER A 72 -7.90 -0.58 0.98
N PRO A 73 -7.39 -1.00 -0.20
CA PRO A 73 -6.09 -0.52 -0.66
C PRO A 73 -6.04 0.99 -0.86
N ILE A 74 -7.12 1.59 -1.34
CA ILE A 74 -7.19 3.03 -1.54
C ILE A 74 -7.08 3.74 -0.19
N ILE A 75 -7.76 3.24 0.82
CA ILE A 75 -7.70 3.82 2.16
C ILE A 75 -6.30 3.67 2.74
N LEU A 76 -5.66 2.52 2.53
CA LEU A 76 -4.28 2.31 3.00
C LEU A 76 -3.33 3.31 2.34
N LEU A 77 -3.46 3.54 1.04
CA LEU A 77 -2.65 4.52 0.32
C LEU A 77 -2.86 5.93 0.85
N LEU A 78 -4.11 6.29 1.14
CA LEU A 78 -4.42 7.60 1.72
C LEU A 78 -3.82 7.74 3.11
N LEU A 79 -3.84 6.69 3.90
CA LEU A 79 -3.21 6.71 5.23
C LEU A 79 -1.70 6.88 5.12
N ILE A 80 -1.05 6.18 4.20
CA ILE A 80 0.39 6.31 3.97
C ILE A 80 0.72 7.74 3.55
N TRP A 81 -0.04 8.29 2.61
CA TRP A 81 0.14 9.68 2.16
C TRP A 81 -0.04 10.66 3.31
N PHE A 82 -1.06 10.45 4.14
CA PHE A 82 -1.31 11.29 5.30
C PHE A 82 -0.13 11.24 6.28
N ILE A 83 0.42 10.05 6.53
CA ILE A 83 1.57 9.90 7.41
C ILE A 83 2.78 10.64 6.84
N GLU A 84 3.04 10.49 5.53
CA GLU A 84 4.12 11.21 4.88
C GLU A 84 3.95 12.72 5.01
N MET A 85 2.74 13.22 4.82
CA MET A 85 2.43 14.64 4.94
C MET A 85 2.64 15.13 6.36
N CYS A 86 2.20 14.38 7.37
CA CYS A 86 2.40 14.72 8.76
C CYS A 86 3.91 14.79 9.08
N MET A 87 4.69 13.86 8.57
CA MET A 87 6.12 13.88 8.78
C MET A 87 6.76 15.14 8.18
N LYS A 88 6.34 15.52 6.98
CA LYS A 88 6.89 16.70 6.32
C LYS A 88 6.48 18.00 6.98
N LEU A 89 5.25 18.07 7.50
CA LEU A 89 4.71 19.31 8.06
C LEU A 89 5.04 19.49 9.54
N TYR A 90 5.10 18.42 10.30
CA TYR A 90 5.22 18.49 11.76
C TYR A 90 6.54 18.00 12.27
N VAL A 91 7.09 16.93 11.70
CA VAL A 91 8.34 16.34 12.17
C VAL A 91 9.54 17.04 11.56
N ALA A 92 9.50 17.37 10.28
CA ALA A 92 10.62 18.01 9.60
C ALA A 92 11.02 19.34 10.24
N PRO A 93 10.09 20.25 10.61
CA PRO A 93 10.49 21.49 11.28
C PRO A 93 11.22 21.26 12.61
N ILE A 94 10.88 20.20 13.32
CA ILE A 94 11.53 19.86 14.58
C ILE A 94 12.95 19.36 14.34
N ILE A 95 13.14 18.54 13.30
CA ILE A 95 14.43 17.93 13.01
C ILE A 95 15.37 18.90 12.30
N PHE A 96 14.87 19.68 11.34
CA PHE A 96 15.68 20.54 10.49
C PHE A 96 15.85 21.95 11.04
N ASN A 97 15.20 22.28 12.14
CA ASN A 97 15.29 23.61 12.71
C ASN A 97 16.37 23.68 13.83
#